data_efec3f710c68872d39005b0d4f9d9039
#
_entry.id   efec3f710c68872d39005b0d4f9d9039
#
_cell.length_a   1.000
_cell.length_b   1.000
_cell.length_c   1.000
_cell.angle_alpha   90.00
_cell.angle_beta   90.00
_cell.angle_gamma   90.00
#
_symmetry.space_group_name_H-M   'P 1'
#
loop_
_entity.id
_entity.type
_entity.pdbx_description
1 polymer ?
#
loop_
_entity_poly.entity_id
_entity_poly.type
_entity_poly.pdbx_seq_one_letter_code
_entity_poly.pdbx_strand_id
1 'polypeptide(L)'
;AALESQGQPLLTEIAALLNVDHVHPIAVEGNTDNVPITGGAFPSNWELSTARASIVVQYLIAHGVSANRLTASGNAEQRPIDSNATAAGRARNRRVEIVMRRLHGAEGEPEAEGASEP
;
A
#
# COMPACT_ATOMS: atom_id res chain seq x y z
N ALA A 1 4.94 11.65 6.43
CA ALA A 1 4.10 10.73 5.68
C ALA A 1 2.63 10.81 6.07
N ALA A 2 2.15 11.97 6.45
CA ALA A 2 0.73 12.14 6.73
C ALA A 2 -0.07 12.10 5.43
N LEU A 3 -1.33 11.72 5.53
CA LEU A 3 -2.21 11.68 4.38
C LEU A 3 -2.53 13.11 3.94
N GLU A 4 -2.53 13.30 2.64
CA GLU A 4 -2.94 14.57 2.07
C GLU A 4 -4.45 14.69 2.17
N SER A 5 -4.94 15.90 2.34
CA SER A 5 -6.38 16.09 2.55
C SER A 5 -7.20 15.60 1.37
N GLN A 6 -6.70 15.74 0.14
CA GLN A 6 -7.47 15.27 -1.01
C GLN A 6 -7.47 13.75 -1.14
N GLY A 7 -6.58 13.03 -0.45
CA GLY A 7 -6.60 11.57 -0.46
C GLY A 7 -7.59 10.97 0.50
N GLN A 8 -8.02 11.71 1.52
CA GLN A 8 -8.88 11.15 2.56
C GLN A 8 -10.27 10.80 2.07
N PRO A 9 -10.94 11.61 1.23
CA PRO A 9 -12.26 11.19 0.74
C PRO A 9 -12.20 9.90 -0.08
N LEU A 10 -11.16 9.74 -0.89
CA LEU A 10 -10.99 8.51 -1.67
C LEU A 10 -10.80 7.32 -0.74
N LEU A 11 -9.98 7.45 0.29
CA LEU A 11 -9.74 6.36 1.22
C LEU A 11 -10.99 6.02 2.03
N THR A 12 -11.84 6.99 2.31
CA THR A 12 -13.12 6.72 2.98
C THR A 12 -14.01 5.86 2.10
N GLU A 13 -14.05 6.15 0.80
CA GLU A 13 -14.82 5.33 -0.13
C GLU A 13 -14.23 3.92 -0.25
N ILE A 14 -12.91 3.82 -0.31
CA ILE A 14 -12.25 2.52 -0.38
C ILE A 14 -12.56 1.72 0.88
N ALA A 15 -12.51 2.34 2.05
CA ALA A 15 -12.83 1.64 3.29
C ALA A 15 -14.24 1.09 3.26
N ALA A 16 -15.20 1.85 2.73
CA ALA A 16 -16.57 1.36 2.61
C ALA A 16 -16.66 0.14 1.71
N LEU A 17 -15.95 0.16 0.58
CA LEU A 17 -15.93 -0.98 -0.33
C LEU A 17 -15.28 -2.21 0.31
N LEU A 18 -14.19 -2.00 1.05
CA LEU A 18 -13.51 -3.11 1.70
C LEU A 18 -14.35 -3.72 2.81
N ASN A 19 -15.28 -2.96 3.38
CA ASN A 19 -16.15 -3.45 4.44
C ASN A 19 -17.38 -4.18 3.94
N VAL A 20 -17.60 -4.24 2.64
CA VAL A 20 -18.68 -5.06 2.08
C VAL A 20 -18.39 -6.53 2.36
N ASP A 21 -17.11 -6.90 2.33
CA ASP A 21 -16.67 -8.24 2.63
C ASP A 21 -15.77 -8.15 3.86
N HIS A 22 -15.92 -9.04 4.80
CA HIS A 22 -15.17 -9.01 6.05
C HIS A 22 -14.14 -10.13 6.16
N VAL A 23 -13.86 -10.82 5.06
CA VAL A 23 -13.09 -12.05 5.11
C VAL A 23 -11.76 -11.97 4.38
N HIS A 24 -11.73 -11.37 3.19
CA HIS A 24 -10.52 -11.43 2.36
C HIS A 24 -9.40 -10.57 2.95
N PRO A 25 -8.16 -11.09 2.93
CA PRO A 25 -7.01 -10.31 3.38
C PRO A 25 -6.74 -9.13 2.46
N ILE A 26 -6.19 -8.07 3.01
CA ILE A 26 -5.92 -6.85 2.28
C ILE A 26 -4.46 -6.48 2.48
N ALA A 27 -3.72 -6.32 1.38
CA ALA A 27 -2.34 -5.87 1.43
C ALA A 27 -2.28 -4.40 1.04
N VAL A 28 -1.59 -3.60 1.85
CA VAL A 28 -1.37 -2.18 1.58
C VAL A 28 0.12 -2.01 1.34
N GLU A 29 0.50 -1.59 0.12
CA GLU A 29 1.88 -1.56 -0.30
C GLU A 29 2.30 -0.15 -0.66
N GLY A 30 3.31 0.37 0.03
CA GLY A 30 3.85 1.68 -0.26
C GLY A 30 4.98 1.61 -1.26
N ASN A 31 5.05 2.60 -2.14
CA ASN A 31 6.05 2.67 -3.20
C ASN A 31 6.59 4.08 -3.33
N THR A 32 7.85 4.18 -3.74
CA THR A 32 8.49 5.48 -3.95
C THR A 32 9.02 5.56 -5.38
N ASP A 33 9.47 6.75 -5.76
CA ASP A 33 10.32 6.87 -6.95
C ASP A 33 11.75 6.51 -6.58
N ASN A 34 12.69 6.68 -7.51
CA ASN A 34 14.07 6.29 -7.28
C ASN A 34 14.95 7.41 -6.76
N VAL A 35 14.38 8.53 -6.38
CA VAL A 35 15.19 9.62 -5.81
C VAL A 35 15.57 9.25 -4.38
N PRO A 36 16.85 9.20 -4.06
CA PRO A 36 17.25 8.87 -2.69
C PRO A 36 16.80 9.98 -1.74
N ILE A 37 16.34 9.60 -0.56
CA ILE A 37 16.03 10.60 0.44
C ILE A 37 17.25 10.80 1.31
N THR A 38 17.51 12.06 1.65
CA THR A 38 18.65 12.41 2.48
C THR A 38 18.16 13.40 3.53
N GLY A 39 18.56 13.14 4.74
CA GLY A 39 18.14 13.98 5.86
C GLY A 39 16.65 13.86 6.06
N GLY A 40 16.08 14.16 7.11
CA GLY A 40 14.67 14.06 7.35
C GLY A 40 14.33 12.86 8.19
N ALA A 41 13.05 12.49 8.19
CA ALA A 41 12.52 11.55 9.17
C ALA A 41 12.85 10.11 8.87
N PHE A 42 13.20 9.78 7.62
CA PHE A 42 13.39 8.39 7.21
C PHE A 42 14.79 8.16 6.68
N PRO A 43 15.45 7.07 7.11
CA PRO A 43 16.81 6.78 6.63
C PRO A 43 16.88 6.40 5.16
N SER A 44 15.82 5.80 4.62
CA SER A 44 15.83 5.35 3.22
C SER A 44 14.42 5.26 2.68
N ASN A 45 14.31 4.97 1.39
CA ASN A 45 13.01 4.76 0.76
C ASN A 45 12.29 3.52 1.31
N TRP A 46 13.02 2.58 1.89
CA TRP A 46 12.38 1.44 2.53
C TRP A 46 11.52 1.88 3.69
N GLU A 47 12.07 2.67 4.60
CA GLU A 47 11.31 3.14 5.75
C GLU A 47 10.19 4.10 5.33
N LEU A 48 10.46 4.95 4.34
CA LEU A 48 9.44 5.88 3.86
C LEU A 48 8.24 5.14 3.28
N SER A 49 8.48 4.16 2.42
CA SER A 49 7.38 3.41 1.79
C SER A 49 6.60 2.60 2.81
N THR A 50 7.28 2.01 3.78
CA THR A 50 6.62 1.25 4.84
C THR A 50 5.77 2.16 5.72
N ALA A 51 6.28 3.35 6.05
CA ALA A 51 5.53 4.30 6.86
C ALA A 51 4.28 4.78 6.14
N ARG A 52 4.37 5.01 4.84
CA ARG A 52 3.18 5.43 4.06
C ARG A 52 2.12 4.33 4.06
N ALA A 53 2.53 3.09 3.87
CA ALA A 53 1.58 1.97 3.92
C ALA A 53 0.94 1.87 5.30
N SER A 54 1.73 2.03 6.35
CA SER A 54 1.23 1.95 7.73
C SER A 54 0.20 3.03 8.01
N ILE A 55 0.42 4.26 7.51
CA ILE A 55 -0.53 5.34 7.73
C ILE A 55 -1.86 5.02 7.04
N VAL A 56 -1.82 4.47 5.85
CA VAL A 56 -3.04 4.08 5.15
C VAL A 56 -3.76 2.96 5.91
N VAL A 57 -3.02 1.97 6.40
CA VAL A 57 -3.61 0.90 7.22
C VAL A 57 -4.32 1.48 8.43
N GLN A 58 -3.68 2.42 9.13
CA GLN A 58 -4.29 3.02 10.31
C GLN A 58 -5.56 3.80 9.97
N TYR A 59 -5.55 4.49 8.82
CA TYR A 59 -6.74 5.18 8.36
C TYR A 59 -7.89 4.21 8.08
N LEU A 60 -7.58 3.09 7.43
CA LEU A 60 -8.60 2.09 7.13
C LEU A 60 -9.17 1.49 8.41
N ILE A 61 -8.32 1.22 9.40
CA ILE A 61 -8.78 0.70 10.69
C ILE A 61 -9.72 1.72 11.36
N ALA A 62 -9.35 2.98 11.33
CA ALA A 62 -10.18 4.03 11.93
C ALA A 62 -11.55 4.14 11.24
N HIS A 63 -11.66 3.66 10.01
CA HIS A 63 -12.89 3.70 9.25
C HIS A 63 -13.57 2.33 9.14
N GLY A 64 -13.25 1.43 10.05
CA GLY A 64 -14.03 0.21 10.23
C GLY A 64 -13.46 -1.05 9.61
N VAL A 65 -12.31 -0.99 8.95
CA VAL A 65 -11.71 -2.20 8.39
C VAL A 65 -10.99 -2.95 9.49
N SER A 66 -11.25 -4.24 9.63
CA SER A 66 -10.65 -5.04 10.70
C SER A 66 -9.15 -5.15 10.54
N ALA A 67 -8.44 -4.86 11.62
CA ALA A 67 -6.98 -4.86 11.59
C ALA A 67 -6.40 -6.21 11.21
N ASN A 68 -7.08 -7.30 11.58
CA ASN A 68 -6.55 -8.64 11.30
C ASN A 68 -6.62 -9.02 9.82
N ARG A 69 -7.26 -8.21 8.99
CA ARG A 69 -7.27 -8.43 7.54
C ARG A 69 -6.12 -7.70 6.85
N LEU A 70 -5.46 -6.77 7.53
CA LEU A 70 -4.59 -5.80 6.88
C LEU A 70 -3.12 -6.15 7.08
N THR A 71 -2.33 -5.97 6.02
CA THR A 71 -0.88 -6.07 6.05
C THR A 71 -0.31 -4.80 5.41
N ALA A 72 0.68 -4.22 6.06
CA ALA A 72 1.40 -3.08 5.49
C ALA A 72 2.77 -3.51 5.04
N SER A 73 3.19 -3.11 3.86
CA SER A 73 4.54 -3.40 3.39
C SER A 73 5.07 -2.23 2.56
N GLY A 74 6.39 -2.14 2.50
CA GLY A 74 7.06 -1.12 1.70
C GLY A 74 7.95 -1.77 0.67
N ASN A 75 7.88 -1.26 -0.55
CA ASN A 75 8.67 -1.76 -1.67
C ASN A 75 9.81 -0.83 -2.06
N ALA A 76 9.94 0.31 -1.38
CA ALA A 76 10.90 1.34 -1.75
C ALA A 76 10.72 1.70 -3.23
N GLU A 77 11.80 1.79 -3.99
CA GLU A 77 11.74 2.15 -5.41
C GLU A 77 11.75 0.92 -6.32
N GLN A 78 11.56 -0.26 -5.78
CA GLN A 78 11.80 -1.51 -6.49
C GLN A 78 10.69 -1.93 -7.44
N ARG A 79 9.53 -1.28 -7.39
CA ARG A 79 8.37 -1.66 -8.20
C ARG A 79 7.82 -0.47 -8.99
N PRO A 80 8.59 0.08 -9.92
CA PRO A 80 8.11 1.22 -10.70
C PRO A 80 7.00 0.80 -11.66
N ILE A 81 6.03 1.70 -11.85
CA ILE A 81 5.00 1.52 -12.87
C ILE A 81 5.18 2.50 -14.02
N ASP A 82 6.15 3.40 -13.92
CA ASP A 82 6.44 4.35 -14.97
C ASP A 82 7.91 4.72 -14.89
N SER A 83 8.35 5.55 -15.83
CA SER A 83 9.74 5.95 -15.90
C SER A 83 10.09 6.88 -14.75
N ASN A 84 11.22 6.64 -14.11
CA ASN A 84 11.78 7.56 -13.14
C ASN A 84 12.55 8.71 -13.78
N ALA A 85 12.69 8.69 -15.11
CA ALA A 85 13.43 9.75 -15.80
C ALA A 85 12.64 11.05 -15.91
N THR A 86 11.32 11.00 -15.79
CA THR A 86 10.48 12.18 -15.89
C THR A 86 9.79 12.46 -14.56
N ALA A 87 9.47 13.74 -14.34
CA ALA A 87 8.75 14.13 -13.12
C ALA A 87 7.37 13.47 -13.07
N ALA A 88 6.71 13.37 -14.21
CA ALA A 88 5.39 12.75 -14.26
C ALA A 88 5.46 11.25 -13.93
N GLY A 89 6.47 10.57 -14.44
CA GLY A 89 6.66 9.15 -14.16
C GLY A 89 6.99 8.92 -12.69
N ARG A 90 7.87 9.76 -12.11
CA ARG A 90 8.20 9.65 -10.70
C ARG A 90 6.96 9.86 -9.84
N ALA A 91 6.09 10.80 -10.21
CA ALA A 91 4.86 11.05 -9.45
C ALA A 91 3.96 9.81 -9.46
N ARG A 92 3.88 9.11 -10.58
CA ARG A 92 3.08 7.87 -10.63
C ARG A 92 3.70 6.75 -9.81
N ASN A 93 5.02 6.73 -9.68
CA ASN A 93 5.70 5.71 -8.88
C ASN A 93 5.50 5.93 -7.37
N ARG A 94 5.28 7.17 -6.94
CA ARG A 94 5.02 7.49 -5.54
C ARG A 94 3.54 7.21 -5.24
N ARG A 95 3.25 5.96 -4.86
CA ARG A 95 1.87 5.52 -4.69
C ARG A 95 1.74 4.51 -3.58
N VAL A 96 0.52 4.35 -3.08
CA VAL A 96 0.16 3.23 -2.21
C VAL A 96 -0.87 2.40 -2.97
N GLU A 97 -0.65 1.11 -3.02
CA GLU A 97 -1.57 0.18 -3.65
C GLU A 97 -2.30 -0.61 -2.58
N ILE A 98 -3.60 -0.78 -2.77
CA ILE A 98 -4.43 -1.55 -1.85
C ILE A 98 -4.97 -2.73 -2.63
N VAL A 99 -4.58 -3.94 -2.21
CA VAL A 99 -4.85 -5.15 -2.97
C VAL A 99 -5.65 -6.10 -2.07
N MET A 100 -6.85 -6.47 -2.52
CA MET A 100 -7.63 -7.51 -1.84
C MET A 100 -7.16 -8.84 -2.36
N ARG A 101 -6.77 -9.73 -1.45
CA ARG A 101 -6.19 -11.00 -1.83
C ARG A 101 -7.20 -12.10 -1.73
N ARG A 102 -6.93 -13.21 -2.43
CA ARG A 102 -7.75 -14.38 -2.33
C ARG A 102 -7.62 -15.00 -0.96
N LEU A 103 -8.69 -15.67 -0.53
CA LEU A 103 -8.63 -16.45 0.68
C LEU A 103 -7.71 -17.63 0.45
N HIS A 104 -6.67 -17.71 1.28
CA HIS A 104 -5.66 -18.74 1.12
C HIS A 104 -6.26 -20.09 1.47
N GLY A 105 -6.12 -21.03 0.60
CA GLY A 105 -6.57 -22.38 0.84
C GLY A 105 -8.03 -22.62 0.58
N ALA A 106 -8.86 -21.58 0.51
CA ALA A 106 -10.28 -21.77 0.30
C ALA A 106 -10.56 -22.44 -1.02
N GLU A 107 -9.80 -22.13 -2.03
CA GLU A 107 -9.94 -22.75 -3.32
C GLU A 107 -8.82 -23.67 -3.62
N GLY A 108 -7.99 -23.95 -2.67
CA GLY A 108 -6.82 -24.78 -2.93
C GLY A 108 -5.76 -24.11 -3.74
N GLU A 109 -5.74 -22.79 -3.89
CA GLU A 109 -4.80 -22.19 -4.70
C GLU A 109 -3.67 -21.67 -4.05
N PRO A 110 -2.64 -21.79 -4.61
CA PRO A 110 -1.44 -21.33 -4.03
C PRO A 110 -1.41 -19.88 -4.19
N GLU A 111 -1.31 -19.32 -4.16
CA GLU A 111 -1.18 -18.08 -4.23
C GLU A 111 -0.08 -17.68 -4.81
N ALA A 112 -0.04 -18.19 -5.13
CA ALA A 112 0.78 -18.02 -5.48
C ALA A 112 1.35 -17.44 -5.75
N GLU A 113 1.02 -17.49 -5.88
CA GLU A 113 1.45 -17.03 -6.00
C GLU A 113 1.97 -16.37 -5.69
N GLY A 114 1.65 -16.54 -5.25
CA GLY A 114 2.11 -15.94 -4.88
C GLY A 114 2.74 -15.54 -4.75
N ALA A 115 2.75 -15.83 -4.77
CA ALA A 115 3.28 -15.56 -4.61
C ALA A 115 3.95 -14.90 -4.54
N SER A 116 3.88 -14.86 -4.67
CA SER A 116 4.39 -14.37 -4.65
C SER A 116 4.86 -13.61 -4.26
N GLU A 117 4.69 -13.37 -3.99
CA GLU A 117 5.01 -12.72 -3.62
C GLU A 117 5.72 -12.35 -3.25
N PRO A 118 6.01 -12.17 -3.02
CA PRO A 118 6.70 -11.64 -2.50
C PRO A 118 6.99 -11.19 -2.33
#